data_34f69e7ad5697b91b0521cad01a0e117
#
_entry.id   34f69e7ad5697b91b0521cad01a0e117
#
_cell.length_a   1.000
_cell.length_b   1.000
_cell.length_c   1.000
_cell.angle_alpha   90.00
_cell.angle_beta   90.00
_cell.angle_gamma   90.00
#
_symmetry.space_group_name_H-M   'P 1'
#
loop_
_entity.id
_entity.type
_entity.pdbx_description
1 polymer ?
#
loop_
_entity_poly.entity_id
_entity_poly.type
_entity_poly.pdbx_seq_one_letter_code
_entity_poly.pdbx_strand_id
1 'polypeptide(L)'
;MNIIEIQKKIISEKIKLKNKSKNYLSNFKNIEKYIKKEVELIKRFENSIIPEIEFKNILIENERTINEKVLKRGCVIIRNVFGDKKMKDLNKNLDQYVLENNYFEDQKKKIGIDKYFSELKSGKPQIFGLYWSKAQSEIRHSQEMEKVKKWLNNLWNYKYKDKSVFDPNKELVYADRVRRREPGDDTLGLSPHCDAGSIERWTDNAYQKIYNDIFSDNFENYNPFDAKYRDQSIEFESPAVAVSLIHI
;
A
#
# COMPACT_ATOMS: atom_id res chain seq x y z
N MET A 1 10.49 16.71 -24.46
CA MET A 1 9.21 16.22 -25.05
C MET A 1 8.14 17.22 -24.72
N ASN A 2 7.44 17.75 -25.70
CA ASN A 2 6.39 18.73 -25.45
C ASN A 2 5.07 18.03 -25.03
N ILE A 3 4.14 18.78 -24.48
CA ILE A 3 2.90 18.24 -23.93
C ILE A 3 2.05 17.49 -24.97
N ILE A 4 2.08 17.96 -26.23
CA ILE A 4 1.35 17.35 -27.34
C ILE A 4 1.93 15.96 -27.70
N GLU A 5 3.25 15.81 -27.68
CA GLU A 5 3.90 14.52 -27.89
C GLU A 5 3.59 13.52 -26.79
N ILE A 6 3.55 13.99 -25.53
CA ILE A 6 3.15 13.17 -24.38
C ILE A 6 1.71 12.68 -24.56
N GLN A 7 0.79 13.59 -24.90
CA GLN A 7 -0.62 13.24 -25.12
C GLN A 7 -0.81 12.23 -26.25
N LYS A 8 -0.11 12.40 -27.38
CA LYS A 8 -0.14 11.45 -28.50
C LYS A 8 0.36 10.07 -28.05
N LYS A 9 1.45 10.01 -27.29
CA LYS A 9 1.99 8.77 -26.75
C LYS A 9 0.98 8.08 -25.82
N ILE A 10 0.37 8.82 -24.90
CA ILE A 10 -0.66 8.29 -23.99
C ILE A 10 -1.84 7.70 -24.78
N ILE A 11 -2.34 8.42 -25.79
CA ILE A 11 -3.45 7.93 -26.63
C ILE A 11 -3.06 6.66 -27.38
N SER A 12 -1.87 6.63 -27.97
CA SER A 12 -1.35 5.44 -28.65
C SER A 12 -1.30 4.23 -27.73
N GLU A 13 -0.78 4.39 -26.51
CA GLU A 13 -0.70 3.29 -25.56
C GLU A 13 -2.07 2.82 -25.08
N LYS A 14 -3.02 3.75 -24.85
CA LYS A 14 -4.41 3.37 -24.52
C LYS A 14 -5.06 2.55 -25.63
N ILE A 15 -4.81 2.91 -26.90
CA ILE A 15 -5.31 2.14 -28.04
C ILE A 15 -4.70 0.74 -28.08
N LYS A 16 -3.40 0.61 -27.85
CA LYS A 16 -2.72 -0.69 -27.78
C LYS A 16 -3.32 -1.56 -26.69
N LEU A 17 -3.50 -1.04 -25.48
CA LEU A 17 -4.10 -1.76 -24.35
C LEU A 17 -5.54 -2.19 -24.66
N LYS A 18 -6.34 -1.29 -25.23
CA LYS A 18 -7.71 -1.60 -25.66
C LYS A 18 -7.76 -2.77 -26.66
N ASN A 19 -6.82 -2.82 -27.60
CA ASN A 19 -6.79 -3.84 -28.65
C ASN A 19 -6.30 -5.21 -28.13
N LYS A 20 -5.72 -5.29 -26.95
CA LYS A 20 -5.33 -6.56 -26.31
C LYS A 20 -6.51 -7.37 -25.79
N SER A 21 -7.58 -6.72 -25.35
CA SER A 21 -8.80 -7.38 -24.89
C SER A 21 -9.91 -7.21 -25.91
N LYS A 22 -10.40 -8.30 -26.49
CA LYS A 22 -11.51 -8.29 -27.43
C LYS A 22 -12.82 -7.89 -26.75
N ASN A 23 -12.96 -8.20 -25.48
CA ASN A 23 -14.18 -8.01 -24.68
C ASN A 23 -14.06 -6.89 -23.64
N TYR A 24 -13.17 -5.91 -23.85
CA TYR A 24 -12.86 -4.89 -22.83
C TYR A 24 -14.09 -4.12 -22.31
N LEU A 25 -15.09 -3.86 -23.14
CA LEU A 25 -16.32 -3.18 -22.71
C LEU A 25 -17.19 -4.09 -21.83
N SER A 26 -17.31 -5.35 -22.19
CA SER A 26 -18.04 -6.35 -21.39
C SER A 26 -17.35 -6.55 -20.05
N ASN A 27 -16.02 -6.72 -20.07
CA ASN A 27 -15.20 -6.87 -18.87
C ASN A 27 -15.32 -5.65 -17.95
N PHE A 28 -15.28 -4.43 -18.52
CA PHE A 28 -15.50 -3.21 -17.75
C PHE A 28 -16.87 -3.17 -17.08
N LYS A 29 -17.94 -3.51 -17.80
CA LYS A 29 -19.29 -3.60 -17.22
C LYS A 29 -19.41 -4.64 -16.11
N ASN A 30 -18.73 -5.77 -16.24
CA ASN A 30 -18.70 -6.81 -15.21
C ASN A 30 -17.98 -6.32 -13.96
N ILE A 31 -16.83 -5.64 -14.11
CA ILE A 31 -16.09 -5.01 -13.00
C ILE A 31 -16.96 -3.93 -12.33
N GLU A 32 -17.62 -3.07 -13.10
CA GLU A 32 -18.52 -2.05 -12.56
C GLU A 32 -19.67 -2.67 -11.74
N LYS A 33 -20.28 -3.74 -12.26
CA LYS A 33 -21.32 -4.48 -11.55
C LYS A 33 -20.79 -5.12 -10.26
N TYR A 34 -19.59 -5.69 -10.31
CA TYR A 34 -18.93 -6.25 -9.13
C TYR A 34 -18.65 -5.18 -8.08
N ILE A 35 -18.09 -4.03 -8.48
CA ILE A 35 -17.81 -2.91 -7.57
C ILE A 35 -19.09 -2.39 -6.92
N LYS A 36 -20.18 -2.21 -7.69
CA LYS A 36 -21.47 -1.79 -7.13
C LYS A 36 -21.97 -2.76 -6.06
N LYS A 37 -21.85 -4.08 -6.32
CA LYS A 37 -22.21 -5.10 -5.32
C LYS A 37 -21.35 -5.03 -4.06
N GLU A 38 -20.03 -4.84 -4.21
CA GLU A 38 -19.13 -4.70 -3.06
C GLU A 38 -19.40 -3.41 -2.27
N VAL A 39 -19.73 -2.30 -2.95
CA VAL A 39 -20.14 -1.04 -2.29
C VAL A 39 -21.40 -1.23 -1.45
N GLU A 40 -22.40 -1.96 -1.94
CA GLU A 40 -23.62 -2.24 -1.16
C GLU A 40 -23.31 -3.13 0.06
N LEU A 41 -22.39 -4.09 -0.06
CA LEU A 41 -21.93 -4.87 1.09
C LEU A 41 -21.20 -3.98 2.11
N ILE A 42 -20.34 -3.06 1.67
CA ILE A 42 -19.64 -2.13 2.54
C ILE A 42 -20.65 -1.24 3.29
N LYS A 43 -21.63 -0.67 2.60
CA LYS A 43 -22.69 0.13 3.22
C LYS A 43 -23.49 -0.65 4.28
N ARG A 44 -23.76 -1.92 3.99
CA ARG A 44 -24.53 -2.79 4.89
C ARG A 44 -23.77 -3.18 6.16
N PHE A 45 -22.48 -3.45 6.03
CA PHE A 45 -21.65 -3.97 7.12
C PHE A 45 -20.78 -2.90 7.77
N GLU A 46 -20.67 -1.71 7.16
CA GLU A 46 -19.87 -0.58 7.63
C GLU A 46 -18.46 -1.01 8.10
N ASN A 47 -18.03 -0.58 9.26
CA ASN A 47 -16.70 -0.89 9.79
C ASN A 47 -16.45 -2.39 10.01
N SER A 48 -17.50 -3.20 10.20
CA SER A 48 -17.37 -4.64 10.45
C SER A 48 -16.91 -5.42 9.21
N ILE A 49 -16.87 -4.79 8.03
CA ILE A 49 -16.38 -5.42 6.80
C ILE A 49 -14.85 -5.52 6.76
N ILE A 50 -14.16 -4.67 7.51
CA ILE A 50 -12.69 -4.71 7.62
C ILE A 50 -12.33 -5.83 8.59
N PRO A 51 -11.53 -6.83 8.17
CA PRO A 51 -11.12 -7.88 9.08
C PRO A 51 -10.28 -7.30 10.23
N GLU A 52 -10.55 -7.78 11.42
CA GLU A 52 -9.88 -7.37 12.63
C GLU A 52 -9.34 -8.59 13.38
N ILE A 53 -8.15 -8.50 13.93
CA ILE A 53 -7.47 -9.57 14.67
C ILE A 53 -6.68 -9.03 15.84
N GLU A 54 -6.68 -9.77 16.95
CA GLU A 54 -5.77 -9.52 18.07
C GLU A 54 -4.35 -10.00 17.73
N PHE A 55 -3.34 -9.20 18.05
CA PHE A 55 -1.93 -9.56 17.78
C PHE A 55 -1.53 -10.92 18.36
N LYS A 56 -2.02 -11.27 19.56
CA LYS A 56 -1.74 -12.57 20.18
C LYS A 56 -2.24 -13.76 19.35
N ASN A 57 -3.21 -13.53 18.46
CA ASN A 57 -3.81 -14.56 17.63
C ASN A 57 -3.15 -14.66 16.24
N ILE A 58 -2.22 -13.77 15.92
CA ILE A 58 -1.42 -13.88 14.69
C ILE A 58 -0.57 -15.15 14.76
N LEU A 59 -0.55 -15.96 13.72
CA LEU A 59 0.19 -17.21 13.60
C LEU A 59 -0.45 -18.40 14.37
N ILE A 60 -1.69 -18.32 14.83
CA ILE A 60 -2.41 -19.47 15.34
C ILE A 60 -3.05 -20.23 14.17
N GLU A 61 -2.92 -21.56 14.16
CA GLU A 61 -3.24 -22.42 12.99
C GLU A 61 -4.69 -22.37 12.47
N ASN A 62 -5.63 -21.84 13.21
CA ASN A 62 -7.06 -21.81 12.85
C ASN A 62 -7.51 -20.56 12.09
N GLU A 63 -6.58 -19.79 11.51
CA GLU A 63 -6.88 -18.46 10.96
C GLU A 63 -7.18 -18.43 9.46
N ARG A 64 -7.45 -19.57 8.85
CA ARG A 64 -7.80 -19.61 7.41
C ARG A 64 -8.88 -18.61 7.05
N THR A 65 -9.91 -18.48 7.89
CA THR A 65 -11.03 -17.57 7.66
C THR A 65 -10.62 -16.10 7.70
N ILE A 66 -9.71 -15.70 8.62
CA ILE A 66 -9.23 -14.31 8.67
C ILE A 66 -8.30 -14.02 7.49
N ASN A 67 -7.42 -14.95 7.13
CA ASN A 67 -6.54 -14.83 5.98
C ASN A 67 -7.32 -14.63 4.68
N GLU A 68 -8.37 -15.42 4.46
CA GLU A 68 -9.26 -15.27 3.29
C GLU A 68 -9.94 -13.90 3.26
N LYS A 69 -10.39 -13.39 4.41
CA LYS A 69 -10.97 -12.04 4.51
C LYS A 69 -9.93 -10.96 4.20
N VAL A 70 -8.71 -11.09 4.74
CA VAL A 70 -7.62 -10.14 4.49
C VAL A 70 -7.24 -10.13 3.02
N LEU A 71 -7.08 -11.30 2.40
CA LEU A 71 -6.81 -11.43 0.96
C LEU A 71 -7.92 -10.79 0.12
N LYS A 72 -9.18 -11.00 0.50
CA LYS A 72 -10.32 -10.40 -0.20
C LYS A 72 -10.38 -8.87 -0.06
N ARG A 73 -10.08 -8.34 1.13
CA ARG A 73 -10.24 -6.91 1.43
C ARG A 73 -8.97 -6.08 1.17
N GLY A 74 -7.81 -6.73 1.14
CA GLY A 74 -6.52 -6.06 0.97
C GLY A 74 -6.10 -5.20 2.16
N CYS A 75 -6.78 -5.33 3.30
CA CYS A 75 -6.49 -4.58 4.53
C CYS A 75 -6.89 -5.38 5.77
N VAL A 76 -6.32 -5.03 6.92
CA VAL A 76 -6.61 -5.64 8.21
C VAL A 76 -6.33 -4.65 9.35
N ILE A 77 -7.10 -4.73 10.41
CA ILE A 77 -6.83 -4.06 11.68
C ILE A 77 -6.24 -5.09 12.64
N ILE A 78 -5.04 -4.82 13.13
CA ILE A 78 -4.36 -5.66 14.12
C ILE A 78 -4.36 -4.91 15.44
N ARG A 79 -5.07 -5.46 16.43
CA ARG A 79 -5.18 -4.84 17.75
C ARG A 79 -4.06 -5.29 18.68
N ASN A 80 -3.67 -4.39 19.58
CA ASN A 80 -2.76 -4.69 20.68
C ASN A 80 -1.38 -5.23 20.24
N VAL A 81 -0.86 -4.72 19.11
CA VAL A 81 0.51 -5.04 18.66
C VAL A 81 1.52 -4.56 19.71
N PHE A 82 1.30 -3.38 20.24
CA PHE A 82 2.11 -2.79 21.31
C PHE A 82 1.23 -2.41 22.51
N GLY A 83 1.80 -2.49 23.71
CA GLY A 83 1.10 -2.03 24.92
C GLY A 83 1.02 -0.50 24.99
N ASP A 84 -0.07 0.02 25.54
CA ASP A 84 -0.36 1.46 25.65
C ASP A 84 0.77 2.29 26.25
N LYS A 85 1.45 1.77 27.29
CA LYS A 85 2.57 2.45 27.92
C LYS A 85 3.70 2.66 26.93
N LYS A 86 4.11 1.60 26.21
CA LYS A 86 5.16 1.66 25.19
C LYS A 86 4.81 2.69 24.11
N MET A 87 3.57 2.69 23.65
CA MET A 87 3.13 3.64 22.62
C MET A 87 3.14 5.08 23.09
N LYS A 88 2.69 5.35 24.32
CA LYS A 88 2.76 6.69 24.92
C LYS A 88 4.21 7.18 25.08
N ASP A 89 5.10 6.30 25.50
CA ASP A 89 6.53 6.64 25.66
C ASP A 89 7.19 6.91 24.31
N LEU A 90 6.88 6.13 23.28
CA LEU A 90 7.39 6.33 21.91
C LEU A 90 6.86 7.63 21.29
N ASN A 91 5.58 7.95 21.47
CA ASN A 91 5.01 9.21 21.04
C ASN A 91 5.69 10.41 21.73
N LYS A 92 5.91 10.33 23.03
CA LYS A 92 6.62 11.37 23.77
C LYS A 92 8.06 11.55 23.26
N ASN A 93 8.78 10.46 23.01
CA ASN A 93 10.12 10.51 22.44
C ASN A 93 10.13 11.12 21.03
N LEU A 94 9.11 10.84 20.22
CA LEU A 94 8.96 11.44 18.90
C LEU A 94 8.71 12.95 18.99
N ASP A 95 7.82 13.38 19.90
CA ASP A 95 7.56 14.81 20.13
C ASP A 95 8.83 15.55 20.57
N GLN A 96 9.57 14.96 21.49
CA GLN A 96 10.85 15.51 21.94
C GLN A 96 11.87 15.61 20.80
N TYR A 97 11.99 14.58 19.98
CA TYR A 97 12.86 14.58 18.81
C TYR A 97 12.50 15.69 17.81
N VAL A 98 11.21 15.90 17.56
CA VAL A 98 10.72 16.99 16.68
C VAL A 98 11.11 18.36 17.22
N LEU A 99 10.98 18.57 18.54
CA LEU A 99 11.30 19.84 19.19
C LEU A 99 12.81 20.09 19.23
N GLU A 100 13.61 19.12 19.65
CA GLU A 100 15.08 19.23 19.76
C GLU A 100 15.76 19.49 18.41
N ASN A 101 15.16 19.03 17.31
CA ASN A 101 15.67 19.25 15.96
C ASN A 101 15.07 20.49 15.27
N ASN A 102 14.35 21.35 15.99
CA ASN A 102 13.72 22.57 15.46
C ASN A 102 12.90 22.32 14.17
N TYR A 103 12.29 21.14 14.06
CA TYR A 103 11.67 20.66 12.81
C TYR A 103 10.65 21.64 12.22
N PHE A 104 9.81 22.27 13.04
CA PHE A 104 8.79 23.21 12.57
C PHE A 104 9.38 24.50 12.03
N GLU A 105 10.46 25.01 12.63
CA GLU A 105 11.12 26.22 12.15
C GLU A 105 11.81 25.98 10.81
N ASP A 106 12.41 24.80 10.64
CA ASP A 106 13.03 24.43 9.37
C ASP A 106 11.98 24.18 8.26
N GLN A 107 10.80 23.68 8.60
CA GLN A 107 9.68 23.57 7.64
C GLN A 107 9.22 24.92 7.11
N LYS A 108 9.20 25.98 7.93
CA LYS A 108 8.83 27.34 7.50
C LYS A 108 9.76 27.91 6.43
N LYS A 109 10.99 27.42 6.35
CA LYS A 109 11.98 27.84 5.35
C LYS A 109 11.83 27.15 4.00
N LYS A 110 11.00 26.11 3.92
CA LYS A 110 10.79 25.35 2.69
C LYS A 110 9.96 26.11 1.67
N ILE A 111 10.29 25.92 0.39
CA ILE A 111 9.65 26.56 -0.76
C ILE A 111 9.13 25.48 -1.73
N GLY A 112 8.23 25.83 -2.62
CA GLY A 112 7.74 24.94 -3.67
C GLY A 112 6.75 23.89 -3.16
N ILE A 113 6.88 22.68 -3.66
CA ILE A 113 5.96 21.54 -3.37
C ILE A 113 5.94 21.19 -1.88
N ASP A 114 7.06 21.36 -1.19
CA ASP A 114 7.17 21.09 0.24
C ASP A 114 6.34 22.07 1.09
N LYS A 115 6.10 23.29 0.56
CA LYS A 115 5.24 24.28 1.21
C LYS A 115 3.77 23.87 1.18
N TYR A 116 3.33 23.19 0.12
CA TYR A 116 1.95 22.74 -0.03
C TYR A 116 1.47 21.88 1.16
N PHE A 117 2.35 21.05 1.72
CA PHE A 117 2.03 20.22 2.88
C PHE A 117 2.06 20.95 4.23
N SER A 118 2.43 22.22 4.27
CA SER A 118 2.47 23.04 5.49
C SER A 118 1.30 24.00 5.65
N GLU A 119 0.43 24.16 4.64
CA GLU A 119 -0.70 25.10 4.63
C GLU A 119 -1.96 24.47 5.23
N LEU A 120 -1.91 24.13 6.52
CA LEU A 120 -3.04 23.59 7.27
C LEU A 120 -3.48 24.57 8.35
N LYS A 121 -4.73 24.44 8.83
CA LYS A 121 -5.25 25.29 9.93
C LYS A 121 -4.35 25.24 11.16
N SER A 122 -3.81 24.08 11.47
CA SER A 122 -2.85 23.92 12.58
C SER A 122 -1.49 24.55 12.33
N GLY A 123 -1.17 24.90 11.08
CA GLY A 123 0.17 25.35 10.67
C GLY A 123 1.25 24.26 10.78
N LYS A 124 0.85 22.99 11.00
CA LYS A 124 1.75 21.85 11.13
C LYS A 124 1.65 20.93 9.91
N PRO A 125 2.78 20.37 9.43
CA PRO A 125 2.74 19.41 8.34
C PRO A 125 2.02 18.12 8.76
N GLN A 126 1.25 17.50 7.87
CA GLN A 126 0.69 16.17 8.12
C GLN A 126 1.67 15.03 7.83
N ILE A 127 2.68 15.29 7.00
CA ILE A 127 3.72 14.33 6.66
C ILE A 127 5.05 14.94 7.09
N PHE A 128 5.71 14.26 8.01
CA PHE A 128 7.00 14.66 8.54
C PHE A 128 8.10 13.96 7.74
N GLY A 129 9.06 14.70 7.21
CA GLY A 129 10.27 14.18 6.59
C GLY A 129 11.26 13.65 7.62
N LEU A 130 10.76 12.86 8.55
CA LEU A 130 11.54 12.21 9.61
C LEU A 130 11.59 10.72 9.33
N TYR A 131 12.77 10.13 9.35
CA TYR A 131 12.99 8.73 8.95
C TYR A 131 13.75 7.90 9.99
N TRP A 132 14.53 8.57 10.86
CA TRP A 132 15.53 7.90 11.68
C TRP A 132 15.43 8.25 13.17
N SER A 133 14.26 8.66 13.64
CA SER A 133 14.07 8.83 15.08
C SER A 133 14.20 7.49 15.79
N LYS A 134 14.63 7.52 17.06
CA LYS A 134 14.72 6.32 17.90
C LYS A 134 13.38 5.58 17.95
N ALA A 135 12.27 6.31 18.10
CA ALA A 135 10.93 5.72 18.12
C ALA A 135 10.60 4.97 16.84
N GLN A 136 10.89 5.52 15.66
CA GLN A 136 10.67 4.86 14.38
C GLN A 136 11.54 3.59 14.25
N SER A 137 12.82 3.69 14.60
CA SER A 137 13.73 2.56 14.52
C SER A 137 13.34 1.44 15.47
N GLU A 138 12.91 1.77 16.68
CA GLU A 138 12.47 0.79 17.68
C GLU A 138 11.21 0.04 17.23
N ILE A 139 10.22 0.73 16.69
CA ILE A 139 9.02 0.08 16.14
C ILE A 139 9.39 -0.78 14.93
N ARG A 140 10.10 -0.22 13.98
CA ARG A 140 10.44 -0.87 12.70
C ARG A 140 11.16 -2.19 12.88
N HIS A 141 12.06 -2.28 13.87
CA HIS A 141 12.87 -3.46 14.15
C HIS A 141 12.35 -4.28 15.35
N SER A 142 11.15 -4.01 15.83
CA SER A 142 10.57 -4.77 16.94
C SER A 142 10.19 -6.19 16.52
N GLN A 143 10.24 -7.12 17.48
CA GLN A 143 9.79 -8.50 17.25
C GLN A 143 8.31 -8.59 16.92
N GLU A 144 7.51 -7.69 17.48
CA GLU A 144 6.08 -7.59 17.20
C GLU A 144 5.84 -7.29 15.72
N MET A 145 6.54 -6.27 15.18
CA MET A 145 6.43 -5.93 13.77
C MET A 145 7.00 -7.01 12.85
N GLU A 146 8.05 -7.68 13.26
CA GLU A 146 8.59 -8.85 12.53
C GLU A 146 7.51 -9.94 12.39
N LYS A 147 6.81 -10.27 13.47
CA LYS A 147 5.71 -11.26 13.43
C LYS A 147 4.58 -10.82 12.49
N VAL A 148 4.16 -9.56 12.58
CA VAL A 148 3.12 -9.01 11.67
C VAL A 148 3.55 -9.13 10.21
N LYS A 149 4.77 -8.71 9.90
CA LYS A 149 5.28 -8.74 8.52
C LYS A 149 5.42 -10.17 8.00
N LYS A 150 5.92 -11.11 8.80
CA LYS A 150 5.99 -12.53 8.44
C LYS A 150 4.60 -13.12 8.19
N TRP A 151 3.62 -12.79 9.01
CA TRP A 151 2.24 -13.23 8.77
C TRP A 151 1.71 -12.69 7.44
N LEU A 152 1.84 -11.39 7.18
CA LEU A 152 1.41 -10.77 5.93
C LEU A 152 2.12 -11.35 4.71
N ASN A 153 3.44 -11.58 4.79
CA ASN A 153 4.20 -12.20 3.72
C ASN A 153 3.73 -13.62 3.38
N ASN A 154 3.30 -14.38 4.40
CA ASN A 154 2.79 -15.75 4.22
C ASN A 154 1.36 -15.79 3.63
N LEU A 155 0.66 -14.67 3.49
CA LEU A 155 -0.57 -14.60 2.72
C LEU A 155 -0.33 -14.75 1.20
N TRP A 156 0.90 -14.54 0.74
CA TRP A 156 1.31 -14.69 -0.64
C TRP A 156 1.74 -16.12 -0.92
N ASN A 157 1.38 -16.65 -2.09
CA ASN A 157 2.03 -17.85 -2.59
C ASN A 157 3.46 -17.49 -3.04
N TYR A 158 4.46 -18.03 -2.36
CA TYR A 158 5.87 -17.73 -2.61
C TYR A 158 6.59 -18.81 -3.42
N LYS A 159 5.89 -19.88 -3.82
CA LYS A 159 6.46 -20.99 -4.61
C LYS A 159 5.93 -20.99 -6.02
N TYR A 160 6.81 -21.13 -6.98
CA TYR A 160 6.49 -21.27 -8.38
C TYR A 160 7.51 -22.16 -9.10
N LYS A 161 7.05 -23.19 -9.83
CA LYS A 161 7.90 -24.15 -10.55
C LYS A 161 9.05 -24.70 -9.68
N ASP A 162 8.72 -25.25 -8.53
CA ASP A 162 9.63 -25.90 -7.57
C ASP A 162 10.70 -25.00 -6.94
N LYS A 163 10.63 -23.69 -7.16
CA LYS A 163 11.51 -22.71 -6.52
C LYS A 163 10.74 -21.74 -5.62
N SER A 164 11.41 -21.23 -4.60
CA SER A 164 10.92 -20.10 -3.83
C SER A 164 11.29 -18.81 -4.54
N VAL A 165 10.28 -18.00 -4.90
CA VAL A 165 10.45 -16.71 -5.56
C VAL A 165 10.92 -15.65 -4.57
N PHE A 166 10.48 -15.77 -3.32
CA PHE A 166 10.97 -14.99 -2.18
C PHE A 166 10.89 -15.84 -0.90
N ASP A 167 11.58 -15.40 0.14
CA ASP A 167 11.49 -16.01 1.47
C ASP A 167 10.51 -15.20 2.33
N PRO A 168 9.34 -15.75 2.70
CA PRO A 168 8.34 -15.02 3.47
C PRO A 168 8.81 -14.70 4.91
N ASN A 169 9.88 -15.34 5.38
CA ASN A 169 10.45 -15.12 6.70
C ASN A 169 11.56 -14.06 6.71
N LYS A 170 11.96 -13.58 5.53
CA LYS A 170 12.92 -12.50 5.38
C LYS A 170 12.23 -11.26 4.85
N GLU A 171 12.54 -10.13 5.44
CA GLU A 171 11.93 -8.87 5.09
C GLU A 171 13.00 -7.80 4.85
N LEU A 172 12.67 -6.90 3.94
CA LEU A 172 13.38 -5.66 3.75
C LEU A 172 12.44 -4.53 4.18
N VAL A 173 12.98 -3.59 4.94
CA VAL A 173 12.27 -2.39 5.35
C VAL A 173 13.02 -1.17 4.84
N TYR A 174 12.28 -0.21 4.33
CA TYR A 174 12.83 1.12 4.05
C TYR A 174 12.36 2.12 5.10
N ALA A 175 12.97 3.29 5.12
CA ALA A 175 12.65 4.32 6.09
C ALA A 175 11.20 4.80 5.92
N ASP A 176 10.41 4.61 6.97
CA ASP A 176 9.04 5.08 7.09
C ASP A 176 8.98 6.58 7.42
N ARG A 177 7.84 7.20 7.14
CA ARG A 177 7.56 8.59 7.48
C ARG A 177 6.55 8.66 8.61
N VAL A 178 6.74 9.65 9.48
CA VAL A 178 5.73 9.99 10.49
C VAL A 178 4.58 10.73 9.81
N ARG A 179 3.37 10.30 10.07
CA ARG A 179 2.14 11.02 9.73
C ARG A 179 1.40 11.39 10.99
N ARG A 180 0.98 12.64 11.05
CA ARG A 180 0.17 13.13 12.16
C ARG A 180 -0.86 14.12 11.63
N ARG A 181 -2.11 13.95 12.00
CA ARG A 181 -3.17 14.89 11.68
C ARG A 181 -3.67 15.52 12.97
N GLU A 182 -3.71 16.84 13.01
CA GLU A 182 -4.30 17.53 14.12
C GLU A 182 -5.84 17.58 13.98
N PRO A 183 -6.59 17.61 15.09
CA PRO A 183 -8.04 17.72 15.05
C PRO A 183 -8.50 18.96 14.28
N GLY A 184 -9.43 18.78 13.36
CA GLY A 184 -9.99 19.85 12.54
C GLY A 184 -9.19 20.22 11.29
N ASP A 185 -8.05 19.59 11.05
CA ASP A 185 -7.30 19.74 9.80
C ASP A 185 -7.94 18.94 8.66
N ASP A 186 -8.02 19.58 7.49
CA ASP A 186 -8.45 18.91 6.27
C ASP A 186 -7.43 17.85 5.84
N THR A 187 -7.90 16.86 5.11
CA THR A 187 -7.01 15.85 4.49
C THR A 187 -6.33 16.46 3.29
N LEU A 188 -5.21 17.13 3.48
CA LEU A 188 -4.37 17.51 2.37
C LEU A 188 -3.54 16.28 1.96
N GLY A 189 -3.74 15.79 0.80
CA GLY A 189 -2.65 15.10 0.23
C GLY A 189 -2.87 13.76 -0.35
N LEU A 190 -3.49 12.80 0.19
CA LEU A 190 -3.65 11.56 -0.53
C LEU A 190 -5.09 11.43 -1.04
N SER A 191 -5.34 12.08 -2.19
CA SER A 191 -6.51 11.74 -3.01
C SER A 191 -6.45 10.24 -3.38
N PRO A 192 -7.59 9.63 -3.71
CA PRO A 192 -7.61 8.24 -4.20
C PRO A 192 -6.58 8.03 -5.31
N HIS A 193 -5.67 7.08 -5.13
CA HIS A 193 -4.57 6.79 -6.06
C HIS A 193 -4.21 5.30 -6.02
N CYS A 194 -3.44 4.88 -7.01
CA CYS A 194 -2.78 3.58 -7.02
C CYS A 194 -1.27 3.78 -6.84
N ASP A 195 -0.68 3.11 -5.86
CA ASP A 195 0.77 3.20 -5.59
C ASP A 195 1.63 2.66 -6.74
N ALA A 196 1.05 1.82 -7.58
CA ALA A 196 1.73 1.27 -8.77
C ALA A 196 2.02 2.28 -9.87
N GLY A 197 1.70 3.56 -9.68
CA GLY A 197 1.82 4.60 -10.70
C GLY A 197 0.64 4.61 -11.67
N SER A 198 0.76 5.38 -12.74
CA SER A 198 -0.30 5.59 -13.71
C SER A 198 -0.03 4.89 -15.05
N ILE A 199 -0.59 5.42 -16.13
CA ILE A 199 -0.50 4.78 -17.45
C ILE A 199 0.93 4.57 -17.94
N GLU A 200 1.87 5.40 -17.52
CA GLU A 200 3.28 5.27 -17.88
C GLU A 200 3.87 3.90 -17.50
N ARG A 201 3.40 3.31 -16.41
CA ARG A 201 3.82 1.97 -15.99
C ARG A 201 3.20 0.87 -16.83
N TRP A 202 2.01 1.10 -17.36
CA TRP A 202 1.32 0.17 -18.25
C TRP A 202 1.80 0.26 -19.68
N THR A 203 2.54 1.32 -20.04
CA THR A 203 3.21 1.44 -21.34
C THR A 203 4.50 0.61 -21.40
N ASP A 204 5.04 0.28 -20.24
CA ASP A 204 6.21 -0.58 -20.14
C ASP A 204 5.85 -2.03 -20.50
N ASN A 205 6.68 -2.65 -21.31
CA ASN A 205 6.52 -4.05 -21.68
C ASN A 205 6.52 -4.99 -20.46
N ALA A 206 7.21 -4.62 -19.38
CA ALA A 206 7.30 -5.41 -18.17
C ALA A 206 5.91 -5.59 -17.52
N TYR A 207 5.19 -4.49 -17.21
CA TYR A 207 3.87 -4.59 -16.60
C TYR A 207 2.86 -5.30 -17.50
N GLN A 208 2.88 -5.01 -18.78
CA GLN A 208 1.99 -5.67 -19.74
C GLN A 208 2.24 -7.18 -19.84
N LYS A 209 3.47 -7.65 -19.67
CA LYS A 209 3.81 -9.08 -19.67
C LYS A 209 3.46 -9.73 -18.34
N ILE A 210 3.83 -9.09 -17.22
CA ILE A 210 3.57 -9.62 -15.87
C ILE A 210 2.07 -9.81 -15.63
N TYR A 211 1.26 -8.80 -16.02
CA TYR A 211 -0.18 -8.79 -15.78
C TYR A 211 -0.99 -9.12 -17.02
N ASN A 212 -0.44 -9.92 -17.93
CA ASN A 212 -1.11 -10.26 -19.19
C ASN A 212 -2.49 -10.89 -18.98
N ASP A 213 -2.66 -11.66 -17.90
CA ASP A 213 -3.94 -12.30 -17.57
C ASP A 213 -5.06 -11.28 -17.28
N ILE A 214 -4.72 -10.06 -16.82
CA ILE A 214 -5.69 -8.96 -16.65
C ILE A 214 -6.27 -8.50 -18.00
N PHE A 215 -5.47 -8.56 -19.06
CA PHE A 215 -5.87 -8.15 -20.40
C PHE A 215 -6.51 -9.30 -21.21
N SER A 216 -6.47 -10.52 -20.69
CA SER A 216 -7.17 -11.66 -21.26
C SER A 216 -8.65 -11.63 -20.87
N ASP A 217 -9.48 -12.37 -21.63
CA ASP A 217 -10.90 -12.48 -21.29
C ASP A 217 -11.16 -13.31 -20.01
N ASN A 218 -10.10 -13.78 -19.36
CA ASN A 218 -10.10 -14.56 -18.12
C ASN A 218 -9.60 -13.77 -16.91
N PHE A 219 -9.78 -12.46 -16.89
CA PHE A 219 -9.30 -11.59 -15.79
C PHE A 219 -9.86 -11.99 -14.41
N GLU A 220 -11.00 -12.68 -14.35
CA GLU A 220 -11.61 -13.19 -13.11
C GLU A 220 -10.74 -14.24 -12.41
N ASN A 221 -9.86 -14.91 -13.15
CA ASN A 221 -8.92 -15.90 -12.63
C ASN A 221 -7.58 -15.28 -12.18
N TYR A 222 -7.43 -13.99 -12.35
CA TYR A 222 -6.23 -13.30 -11.90
C TYR A 222 -6.15 -13.30 -10.38
N ASN A 223 -5.04 -13.83 -9.85
CA ASN A 223 -4.76 -13.81 -8.42
C ASN A 223 -3.49 -13.00 -8.16
N PRO A 224 -3.59 -11.79 -7.60
CA PRO A 224 -2.44 -10.93 -7.33
C PRO A 224 -1.45 -11.52 -6.32
N PHE A 225 -1.87 -12.52 -5.55
CA PHE A 225 -1.04 -13.20 -4.56
C PHE A 225 -0.29 -14.42 -5.13
N ASP A 226 -0.37 -14.67 -6.43
CA ASP A 226 0.30 -15.80 -7.08
C ASP A 226 1.79 -15.51 -7.32
N ALA A 227 2.65 -16.44 -6.90
CA ALA A 227 4.10 -16.37 -7.06
C ALA A 227 4.56 -16.22 -8.51
N LYS A 228 3.80 -16.71 -9.48
CA LYS A 228 4.16 -16.60 -10.91
C LYS A 228 4.37 -15.16 -11.35
N TYR A 229 3.60 -14.21 -10.80
CA TYR A 229 3.76 -12.78 -11.14
C TYR A 229 4.99 -12.17 -10.50
N ARG A 230 5.41 -12.66 -9.34
CA ARG A 230 6.64 -12.24 -8.68
C ARG A 230 7.88 -12.72 -9.42
N ASP A 231 7.87 -13.97 -9.87
CA ASP A 231 8.94 -14.53 -10.69
C ASP A 231 9.13 -13.72 -11.98
N GLN A 232 8.04 -13.42 -12.66
CA GLN A 232 8.06 -12.59 -13.87
C GLN A 232 8.53 -11.15 -13.59
N SER A 233 8.18 -10.57 -12.42
CA SER A 233 8.62 -9.23 -12.07
C SER A 233 10.12 -9.14 -11.85
N ILE A 234 10.75 -10.19 -11.31
CA ILE A 234 12.20 -10.29 -11.17
C ILE A 234 12.86 -10.33 -12.56
N GLU A 235 12.33 -11.15 -13.46
CA GLU A 235 12.85 -11.29 -14.83
C GLU A 235 12.84 -9.95 -15.60
N PHE A 236 11.81 -9.12 -15.37
CA PHE A 236 11.67 -7.83 -16.04
C PHE A 236 12.14 -6.64 -15.19
N GLU A 237 12.83 -6.89 -14.09
CA GLU A 237 13.28 -5.86 -13.14
C GLU A 237 12.15 -4.94 -12.63
N SER A 238 10.92 -5.44 -12.66
CA SER A 238 9.71 -4.71 -12.27
C SER A 238 9.19 -5.25 -10.95
N PRO A 239 9.61 -4.70 -9.81
CA PRO A 239 9.17 -5.20 -8.52
C PRO A 239 7.67 -5.00 -8.34
N ALA A 240 6.96 -6.06 -8.04
CA ALA A 240 5.63 -5.93 -7.49
C ALA A 240 5.77 -5.41 -6.05
N VAL A 241 5.28 -4.22 -5.80
CA VAL A 241 5.41 -3.56 -4.50
C VAL A 241 4.21 -3.90 -3.63
N ALA A 242 4.47 -4.49 -2.46
CA ALA A 242 3.50 -4.53 -1.38
C ALA A 242 3.76 -3.31 -0.48
N VAL A 243 2.77 -2.45 -0.32
CA VAL A 243 2.84 -1.31 0.59
C VAL A 243 2.09 -1.66 1.86
N SER A 244 2.76 -1.49 2.99
CA SER A 244 2.16 -1.62 4.31
C SER A 244 2.07 -0.24 4.96
N LEU A 245 0.88 0.15 5.38
CA LEU A 245 0.63 1.33 6.20
C LEU A 245 0.39 0.89 7.63
N ILE A 246 1.17 1.42 8.56
CA ILE A 246 1.00 1.20 9.99
C ILE A 246 0.38 2.46 10.58
N HIS A 247 -0.82 2.32 11.14
CA HIS A 247 -1.46 3.36 11.94
C HIS A 247 -1.19 3.09 13.42
N ILE A 248 -0.64 4.07 14.10
CA ILE A 248 -0.37 4.04 15.53
C ILE A 248 -1.26 5.05 16.24
#